data_0cf964bcb8cd1e50a1c705974c57d58b
#
_entry.id   0cf964bcb8cd1e50a1c705974c57d58b
#
_cell.length_a   1.000
_cell.length_b   1.000
_cell.length_c   1.000
_cell.angle_alpha   90.00
_cell.angle_beta   90.00
_cell.angle_gamma   90.00
#
_symmetry.space_group_name_H-M   'P 1'
#
loop_
_entity.id
_entity.type
_entity.pdbx_description
1 polymer ?
#
loop_
_entity_poly.entity_id
_entity_poly.type
_entity_poly.pdbx_seq_one_letter_code
_entity_poly.pdbx_strand_id
1 'polypeptide(L)'
;KEARPDALILSGDLTLDGEKVNHQEFAGRLRELEAAGVPVLVIPGNHDINNHNASAYFGDERTYVESVSPEEFKEIYGEFGYAEAASQAPDSLSYLYILNDTTWVMMLDTCIYNPENLVYGVIPEGTLVWMEQCLQSAYSQGITVIPVGHHNLQELSRVYVEECVIENHREAIKIFERYLTPVFLSGHLHVQRIMKHISEPGEDSDVYGIWEIVSNSLIIPPCQYGILNLHKDG
;
A
#
# COMPACT_ATOMS: atom_id res chain seq x y z
N LYS A 1 14.35 20.24 -16.29
CA LYS A 1 14.82 19.06 -15.53
C LYS A 1 13.68 18.75 -14.57
N GLU A 2 12.97 17.66 -14.79
CA GLU A 2 12.07 17.13 -13.77
C GLU A 2 12.90 16.76 -12.55
N ALA A 3 12.40 17.12 -11.37
CA ALA A 3 13.08 16.76 -10.13
C ALA A 3 13.00 15.23 -9.99
N ARG A 4 14.09 14.64 -9.52
CA ARG A 4 14.13 13.21 -9.19
C ARG A 4 13.21 12.99 -7.99
N PRO A 5 12.35 11.96 -7.99
CA PRO A 5 11.52 11.67 -6.83
C PRO A 5 12.38 11.19 -5.66
N ASP A 6 11.94 11.48 -4.43
CA ASP A 6 12.58 11.02 -3.20
C ASP A 6 12.30 9.55 -2.93
N ALA A 7 11.19 9.01 -3.44
CA ALA A 7 10.87 7.59 -3.43
C ALA A 7 9.86 7.24 -4.54
N LEU A 8 9.87 5.98 -4.97
CA LEU A 8 8.82 5.33 -5.75
C LEU A 8 8.02 4.42 -4.81
N ILE A 9 6.70 4.59 -4.78
CA ILE A 9 5.81 3.79 -3.95
C ILE A 9 4.93 2.93 -4.85
N LEU A 10 4.90 1.62 -4.59
CA LEU A 10 4.08 0.65 -5.30
C LEU A 10 3.08 0.03 -4.31
N SER A 11 1.80 0.29 -4.52
CA SER A 11 0.71 -0.06 -3.63
C SER A 11 0.08 -1.44 -3.93
N GLY A 12 0.87 -2.40 -4.41
CA GLY A 12 0.42 -3.77 -4.67
C GLY A 12 -0.04 -4.04 -6.09
N ASP A 13 -0.50 -5.28 -6.33
CA ASP A 13 -0.81 -5.85 -7.64
C ASP A 13 0.36 -5.71 -8.62
N LEU A 14 1.51 -6.22 -8.17
CA LEU A 14 2.78 -6.14 -8.88
C LEU A 14 2.85 -7.11 -10.06
N THR A 15 2.01 -8.15 -10.01
CA THR A 15 1.86 -9.16 -11.07
C THR A 15 0.37 -9.39 -11.36
N LEU A 16 0.06 -10.17 -12.40
CA LEU A 16 -1.33 -10.44 -12.79
C LEU A 16 -2.04 -11.38 -11.79
N ASP A 17 -1.41 -12.51 -11.49
CA ASP A 17 -1.97 -13.53 -10.60
C ASP A 17 -0.88 -14.15 -9.68
N GLY A 18 0.10 -13.38 -9.26
CA GLY A 18 1.12 -13.80 -8.30
C GLY A 18 2.17 -14.76 -8.88
N GLU A 19 2.37 -14.81 -10.20
CA GLU A 19 3.33 -15.71 -10.84
C GLU A 19 4.75 -15.40 -10.37
N LYS A 20 5.40 -16.37 -9.76
CA LYS A 20 6.73 -16.23 -9.16
C LYS A 20 7.79 -15.70 -10.15
N VAL A 21 7.77 -16.18 -11.39
CA VAL A 21 8.68 -15.72 -12.43
C VAL A 21 8.47 -14.24 -12.75
N ASN A 22 7.22 -13.78 -12.77
CA ASN A 22 6.89 -12.37 -13.03
C ASN A 22 7.33 -11.48 -11.87
N HIS A 23 7.15 -11.90 -10.62
CA HIS A 23 7.69 -11.21 -9.46
C HIS A 23 9.22 -11.06 -9.53
N GLN A 24 9.94 -12.14 -9.88
CA GLN A 24 11.39 -12.11 -10.00
C GLN A 24 11.87 -11.17 -11.12
N GLU A 25 11.19 -11.18 -12.27
CA GLU A 25 11.51 -10.28 -13.37
C GLU A 25 11.22 -8.82 -12.99
N PHE A 26 10.05 -8.56 -12.37
CA PHE A 26 9.68 -7.21 -11.95
C PHE A 26 10.64 -6.65 -10.89
N ALA A 27 11.00 -7.44 -9.89
CA ALA A 27 12.04 -7.07 -8.92
C ALA A 27 13.37 -6.73 -9.61
N GLY A 28 13.74 -7.47 -10.66
CA GLY A 28 14.91 -7.15 -11.49
C GLY A 28 14.85 -5.75 -12.09
N ARG A 29 13.67 -5.32 -12.56
CA ARG A 29 13.46 -3.97 -13.10
C ARG A 29 13.50 -2.89 -12.02
N LEU A 30 12.96 -3.18 -10.83
CA LEU A 30 13.02 -2.24 -9.72
C LEU A 30 14.46 -1.98 -9.24
N ARG A 31 15.34 -2.98 -9.29
CA ARG A 31 16.79 -2.82 -8.99
C ARG A 31 17.46 -1.80 -9.89
N GLU A 32 17.05 -1.68 -11.15
CA GLU A 32 17.58 -0.66 -12.06
C GLU A 32 17.24 0.76 -11.57
N LEU A 33 16.06 0.95 -10.98
CA LEU A 33 15.62 2.23 -10.40
C LEU A 33 16.38 2.54 -9.11
N GLU A 34 16.54 1.57 -8.23
CA GLU A 34 17.32 1.73 -7.00
C GLU A 34 18.82 2.01 -7.32
N ALA A 35 19.39 1.35 -8.30
CA ALA A 35 20.74 1.62 -8.77
C ALA A 35 20.88 3.05 -9.32
N ALA A 36 19.79 3.63 -9.86
CA ALA A 36 19.72 5.05 -10.19
C ALA A 36 19.54 5.94 -8.95
N GLY A 37 19.40 5.33 -7.76
CA GLY A 37 19.34 5.92 -6.42
C GLY A 37 17.97 6.48 -6.05
N VAL A 38 16.89 5.96 -6.60
CA VAL A 38 15.52 6.23 -6.15
C VAL A 38 15.09 5.08 -5.26
N PRO A 39 14.87 5.29 -3.94
CA PRO A 39 14.32 4.27 -3.07
C PRO A 39 12.98 3.76 -3.61
N VAL A 40 12.80 2.44 -3.62
CA VAL A 40 11.55 1.81 -4.04
C VAL A 40 10.90 1.15 -2.83
N LEU A 41 9.62 1.41 -2.60
CA LEU A 41 8.85 0.84 -1.50
C LEU A 41 7.69 0.03 -2.07
N VAL A 42 7.55 -1.22 -1.63
CA VAL A 42 6.51 -2.13 -2.13
C VAL A 42 5.71 -2.77 -0.99
N ILE A 43 4.43 -3.03 -1.26
CA ILE A 43 3.56 -3.93 -0.50
C ILE A 43 2.85 -4.87 -1.48
N PRO A 44 2.33 -6.02 -1.02
CA PRO A 44 1.50 -6.86 -1.87
C PRO A 44 0.12 -6.24 -2.14
N GLY A 45 -0.48 -6.61 -3.26
CA GLY A 45 -1.89 -6.54 -3.56
C GLY A 45 -2.57 -7.91 -3.45
N ASN A 46 -3.88 -7.95 -3.63
CA ASN A 46 -4.64 -9.20 -3.54
C ASN A 46 -4.31 -10.19 -4.67
N HIS A 47 -3.69 -9.76 -5.74
CA HIS A 47 -3.23 -10.65 -6.81
C HIS A 47 -1.89 -11.34 -6.51
N ASP A 48 -1.06 -10.82 -5.61
CA ASP A 48 0.37 -11.12 -5.57
C ASP A 48 0.78 -12.38 -4.81
N ILE A 49 0.05 -12.81 -3.76
CA ILE A 49 0.51 -13.86 -2.82
C ILE A 49 -0.50 -15.00 -2.75
N ASN A 50 -0.01 -16.25 -2.76
CA ASN A 50 -0.82 -17.48 -2.66
C ASN A 50 -2.00 -17.52 -3.64
N ASN A 51 -1.83 -16.94 -4.82
CA ASN A 51 -2.89 -16.87 -5.82
C ASN A 51 -2.93 -18.16 -6.63
N HIS A 52 -4.01 -18.90 -6.49
CA HIS A 52 -4.22 -20.18 -7.19
C HIS A 52 -4.49 -20.01 -8.71
N ASN A 53 -4.65 -18.78 -9.19
CA ASN A 53 -4.82 -18.47 -10.60
C ASN A 53 -3.49 -18.24 -11.33
N ALA A 54 -2.36 -18.24 -10.62
CA ALA A 54 -1.03 -18.05 -11.21
C ALA A 54 -0.82 -18.94 -12.46
N SER A 55 -0.56 -18.33 -13.61
CA SER A 55 -0.63 -19.03 -14.89
C SER A 55 0.36 -18.49 -15.91
N ALA A 56 0.90 -19.41 -16.73
CA ALA A 56 1.61 -19.10 -17.96
C ALA A 56 0.72 -19.35 -19.17
N TYR A 57 0.85 -18.52 -20.19
CA TYR A 57 0.09 -18.60 -21.43
C TYR A 57 1.01 -18.85 -22.62
N PHE A 58 0.62 -19.82 -23.46
CA PHE A 58 1.30 -20.14 -24.72
C PHE A 58 0.27 -20.10 -25.84
N GLY A 59 0.13 -18.97 -26.49
CA GLY A 59 -1.02 -18.70 -27.35
C GLY A 59 -2.33 -18.73 -26.54
N ASP A 60 -3.24 -19.64 -26.89
CA ASP A 60 -4.51 -19.81 -26.18
C ASP A 60 -4.45 -20.88 -25.04
N GLU A 61 -3.31 -21.54 -24.89
CA GLU A 61 -3.10 -22.54 -23.84
C GLU A 61 -2.72 -21.87 -22.51
N ARG A 62 -3.46 -22.17 -21.43
CA ARG A 62 -3.19 -21.77 -20.06
C ARG A 62 -2.62 -22.94 -19.26
N THR A 63 -1.51 -22.71 -18.58
CA THR A 63 -0.89 -23.67 -17.68
C THR A 63 -0.70 -23.04 -16.32
N TYR A 64 -1.15 -23.68 -15.24
CA TYR A 64 -0.90 -23.20 -13.88
C TYR A 64 0.58 -23.27 -13.54
N VAL A 65 1.08 -22.22 -12.90
CA VAL A 65 2.46 -22.09 -12.46
C VAL A 65 2.55 -21.78 -10.96
N GLU A 66 3.73 -21.78 -10.42
CA GLU A 66 4.00 -21.48 -9.02
C GLU A 66 3.66 -20.00 -8.71
N SER A 67 2.85 -19.77 -7.68
CA SER A 67 2.64 -18.47 -7.04
C SER A 67 3.64 -18.29 -5.89
N VAL A 68 3.90 -17.06 -5.46
CA VAL A 68 4.77 -16.78 -4.32
C VAL A 68 4.02 -16.93 -3.00
N SER A 69 4.73 -17.45 -1.98
CA SER A 69 4.29 -17.38 -0.58
C SER A 69 4.61 -16.00 0.03
N PRO A 70 4.09 -15.66 1.23
CA PRO A 70 4.46 -14.44 1.94
C PRO A 70 5.96 -14.32 2.20
N GLU A 71 6.60 -15.44 2.54
CA GLU A 71 8.05 -15.50 2.79
C GLU A 71 8.84 -15.25 1.51
N GLU A 72 8.43 -15.88 0.40
CA GLU A 72 9.07 -15.69 -0.91
C GLU A 72 8.85 -14.27 -1.44
N PHE A 73 7.67 -13.67 -1.22
CA PHE A 73 7.42 -12.27 -1.55
C PHE A 73 8.41 -11.37 -0.81
N LYS A 74 8.55 -11.56 0.50
CA LYS A 74 9.51 -10.79 1.31
C LYS A 74 10.96 -11.04 0.92
N GLU A 75 11.31 -12.26 0.47
CA GLU A 75 12.65 -12.57 -0.03
C GLU A 75 12.93 -11.86 -1.37
N ILE A 76 11.98 -11.90 -2.33
CA ILE A 76 12.12 -11.28 -3.65
C ILE A 76 12.20 -9.76 -3.56
N TYR A 77 11.37 -9.15 -2.69
CA TYR A 77 11.26 -7.70 -2.53
C TYR A 77 11.99 -7.15 -1.30
N GLY A 78 12.82 -7.93 -0.64
CA GLY A 78 13.48 -7.57 0.61
C GLY A 78 14.26 -6.25 0.57
N GLU A 79 14.91 -5.97 -0.54
CA GLU A 79 15.67 -4.73 -0.77
C GLU A 79 14.80 -3.48 -1.01
N PHE A 80 13.49 -3.65 -1.32
CA PHE A 80 12.59 -2.55 -1.64
C PHE A 80 11.78 -2.11 -0.40
N GLY A 81 12.48 -1.61 0.59
CA GLY A 81 11.96 -1.06 1.83
C GLY A 81 11.98 -2.01 3.03
N TYR A 82 11.85 -3.33 2.86
CA TYR A 82 11.79 -4.28 3.99
C TYR A 82 13.10 -4.37 4.78
N ALA A 83 14.24 -4.42 4.09
CA ALA A 83 15.56 -4.51 4.73
C ALA A 83 15.94 -3.23 5.48
N GLU A 84 15.43 -2.08 5.04
CA GLU A 84 15.70 -0.76 5.61
C GLU A 84 14.57 -0.30 6.54
N ALA A 85 13.58 -1.15 6.79
CA ALA A 85 12.43 -0.82 7.63
C ALA A 85 12.87 -0.49 9.06
N ALA A 86 12.46 0.67 9.56
CA ALA A 86 12.69 1.09 10.93
C ALA A 86 11.90 0.24 11.94
N SER A 87 10.76 -0.30 11.50
CA SER A 87 9.90 -1.19 12.27
C SER A 87 9.03 -2.03 11.33
N GLN A 88 8.65 -3.24 11.76
CA GLN A 88 7.76 -4.14 11.02
C GLN A 88 6.61 -4.59 11.92
N ALA A 89 5.42 -4.78 11.33
CA ALA A 89 4.28 -5.31 12.04
C ALA A 89 4.48 -6.80 12.40
N PRO A 90 3.87 -7.30 13.48
CA PRO A 90 4.10 -8.65 13.95
C PRO A 90 3.35 -9.74 13.16
N ASP A 91 2.27 -9.39 12.45
CA ASP A 91 1.29 -10.31 11.88
C ASP A 91 0.91 -10.02 10.42
N SER A 92 1.69 -9.17 9.74
CA SER A 92 1.56 -8.86 8.33
C SER A 92 2.90 -8.47 7.70
N LEU A 93 2.92 -8.24 6.38
CA LEU A 93 4.08 -7.70 5.68
C LEU A 93 4.17 -6.16 5.76
N SER A 94 3.47 -5.53 6.71
CA SER A 94 3.51 -4.09 6.92
C SER A 94 4.83 -3.64 7.54
N TYR A 95 5.30 -2.45 7.14
CA TYR A 95 6.53 -1.88 7.67
C TYR A 95 6.52 -0.35 7.66
N LEU A 96 7.40 0.24 8.46
CA LEU A 96 7.64 1.67 8.54
C LEU A 96 9.00 2.01 7.92
N TYR A 97 9.02 2.91 6.96
CA TYR A 97 10.22 3.41 6.30
C TYR A 97 10.45 4.89 6.65
N ILE A 98 11.66 5.23 7.07
CA ILE A 98 12.04 6.63 7.35
C ILE A 98 12.54 7.24 6.04
N LEU A 99 11.71 8.05 5.40
CA LEU A 99 12.07 8.71 4.15
C LEU A 99 13.08 9.85 4.40
N ASN A 100 12.83 10.64 5.45
CA ASN A 100 13.71 11.72 5.90
C ASN A 100 13.34 12.16 7.34
N ASP A 101 14.00 13.20 7.84
CA ASP A 101 13.83 13.69 9.22
C ASP A 101 12.43 14.25 9.54
N THR A 102 11.58 14.49 8.54
CA THR A 102 10.24 15.08 8.71
C THR A 102 9.12 14.19 8.18
N THR A 103 9.46 13.10 7.47
CA THR A 103 8.47 12.29 6.77
C THR A 103 8.81 10.80 6.86
N TRP A 104 7.86 10.02 7.35
CA TRP A 104 7.90 8.57 7.33
C TRP A 104 6.84 8.02 6.38
N VAL A 105 7.10 6.87 5.76
CA VAL A 105 6.15 6.15 4.93
C VAL A 105 5.76 4.86 5.66
N MET A 106 4.47 4.66 5.89
CA MET A 106 3.93 3.46 6.53
C MET A 106 3.30 2.58 5.46
N MET A 107 3.98 1.50 5.11
CA MET A 107 3.54 0.54 4.11
C MET A 107 2.68 -0.52 4.79
N LEU A 108 1.37 -0.54 4.50
CA LEU A 108 0.37 -1.40 5.15
C LEU A 108 -0.04 -2.53 4.21
N ASP A 109 0.32 -3.74 4.54
CA ASP A 109 -0.21 -4.94 3.93
C ASP A 109 -1.64 -5.16 4.45
N THR A 110 -2.59 -5.01 3.57
CA THR A 110 -4.02 -5.14 3.84
C THR A 110 -4.60 -6.42 3.23
N CYS A 111 -3.76 -7.29 2.66
CA CYS A 111 -4.21 -8.46 1.91
C CYS A 111 -4.47 -9.67 2.80
N ILE A 112 -5.44 -10.47 2.42
CA ILE A 112 -5.74 -11.77 3.04
C ILE A 112 -5.25 -12.85 2.08
N TYR A 113 -4.22 -13.60 2.47
CA TYR A 113 -3.63 -14.67 1.66
C TYR A 113 -3.46 -15.99 2.42
N ASN A 114 -3.94 -16.06 3.67
CA ASN A 114 -3.98 -17.27 4.50
C ASN A 114 -5.35 -17.39 5.19
N PRO A 115 -6.00 -18.58 5.21
CA PRO A 115 -5.57 -19.84 4.57
C PRO A 115 -5.74 -19.84 3.05
N GLU A 116 -6.42 -18.89 2.48
CA GLU A 116 -6.64 -18.71 1.03
C GLU A 116 -6.46 -17.24 0.67
N ASN A 117 -6.12 -17.00 -0.61
CA ASN A 117 -6.08 -15.66 -1.17
C ASN A 117 -7.51 -15.14 -1.39
N LEU A 118 -7.81 -13.97 -0.81
CA LEU A 118 -9.11 -13.30 -0.94
C LEU A 118 -8.94 -11.91 -1.54
N VAL A 119 -9.99 -11.46 -2.21
CA VAL A 119 -10.04 -10.10 -2.81
C VAL A 119 -10.18 -9.01 -1.74
N TYR A 120 -10.75 -9.37 -0.58
CA TYR A 120 -10.98 -8.45 0.53
C TYR A 120 -9.68 -7.98 1.19
N GLY A 121 -9.75 -6.78 1.78
CA GLY A 121 -8.68 -6.23 2.59
C GLY A 121 -9.04 -6.12 4.06
N VAL A 122 -8.10 -6.43 4.94
CA VAL A 122 -8.21 -6.22 6.39
C VAL A 122 -6.85 -5.81 6.96
N ILE A 123 -6.83 -4.96 7.96
CA ILE A 123 -5.62 -4.70 8.75
C ILE A 123 -5.66 -5.62 9.97
N PRO A 124 -4.72 -6.57 10.13
CA PRO A 124 -4.68 -7.45 11.29
C PRO A 124 -4.61 -6.69 12.62
N GLU A 125 -5.10 -7.30 13.70
CA GLU A 125 -5.18 -6.64 15.01
C GLU A 125 -3.80 -6.21 15.54
N GLY A 126 -2.79 -7.08 15.41
CA GLY A 126 -1.42 -6.75 15.79
C GLY A 126 -0.84 -5.61 14.95
N THR A 127 -1.20 -5.55 13.66
CA THR A 127 -0.82 -4.46 12.77
C THR A 127 -1.51 -3.15 13.16
N LEU A 128 -2.79 -3.14 13.56
CA LEU A 128 -3.46 -1.94 14.06
C LEU A 128 -2.77 -1.38 15.31
N VAL A 129 -2.41 -2.25 16.27
CA VAL A 129 -1.67 -1.86 17.48
C VAL A 129 -0.31 -1.29 17.13
N TRP A 130 0.44 -1.95 16.25
CA TRP A 130 1.74 -1.50 15.76
C TRP A 130 1.64 -0.15 15.02
N MET A 131 0.64 0.00 14.16
CA MET A 131 0.34 1.24 13.43
C MET A 131 0.11 2.40 14.40
N GLU A 132 -0.72 2.21 15.43
CA GLU A 132 -0.98 3.24 16.44
C GLU A 132 0.29 3.64 17.19
N GLN A 133 1.14 2.69 17.58
CA GLN A 133 2.42 2.97 18.24
C GLN A 133 3.36 3.79 17.35
N CYS A 134 3.46 3.44 16.08
CA CYS A 134 4.28 4.17 15.11
C CYS A 134 3.77 5.60 14.91
N LEU A 135 2.47 5.78 14.74
CA LEU A 135 1.84 7.09 14.58
C LEU A 135 1.99 7.96 15.81
N GLN A 136 1.82 7.38 17.02
CA GLN A 136 2.06 8.08 18.28
C GLN A 136 3.51 8.57 18.39
N SER A 137 4.46 7.72 18.01
CA SER A 137 5.88 8.09 18.01
C SER A 137 6.18 9.24 17.05
N ALA A 138 5.67 9.16 15.82
CA ALA A 138 5.83 10.19 14.81
C ALA A 138 5.20 11.53 15.25
N TYR A 139 3.95 11.47 15.72
CA TYR A 139 3.21 12.64 16.20
C TYR A 139 3.93 13.38 17.32
N SER A 140 4.48 12.63 18.30
CA SER A 140 5.24 13.23 19.41
C SER A 140 6.52 13.96 18.98
N GLN A 141 7.02 13.65 17.79
CA GLN A 141 8.22 14.23 17.18
C GLN A 141 7.91 15.28 16.11
N GLY A 142 6.63 15.53 15.81
CA GLY A 142 6.23 16.44 14.73
C GLY A 142 6.54 15.89 13.33
N ILE A 143 6.58 14.56 13.16
CA ILE A 143 6.87 13.89 11.90
C ILE A 143 5.57 13.53 11.20
N THR A 144 5.49 13.85 9.91
CA THR A 144 4.36 13.46 9.06
C THR A 144 4.49 12.00 8.63
N VAL A 145 3.43 11.21 8.83
CA VAL A 145 3.36 9.84 8.32
C VAL A 145 2.45 9.78 7.10
N ILE A 146 2.91 9.10 6.04
CA ILE A 146 2.14 8.80 4.84
C ILE A 146 1.85 7.31 4.84
N PRO A 147 0.66 6.86 5.26
CA PRO A 147 0.25 5.48 5.11
C PRO A 147 -0.11 5.16 3.67
N VAL A 148 0.25 3.94 3.28
CA VAL A 148 0.02 3.36 1.95
C VAL A 148 -0.58 1.98 2.14
N GLY A 149 -1.73 1.71 1.55
CA GLY A 149 -2.35 0.39 1.50
C GLY A 149 -2.64 -0.03 0.07
N HIS A 150 -2.98 -1.30 -0.15
CA HIS A 150 -3.49 -1.73 -1.45
C HIS A 150 -4.97 -1.40 -1.57
N HIS A 151 -5.78 -1.91 -0.64
CA HIS A 151 -7.23 -1.65 -0.61
C HIS A 151 -7.54 -0.23 -0.14
N ASN A 152 -8.72 0.25 -0.52
CA ASN A 152 -9.15 1.60 -0.21
C ASN A 152 -9.55 1.77 1.25
N LEU A 153 -9.36 2.98 1.76
CA LEU A 153 -9.77 3.37 3.11
C LEU A 153 -11.23 3.85 3.14
N GLN A 154 -11.74 4.35 2.02
CA GLN A 154 -13.07 4.95 1.91
C GLN A 154 -13.88 4.32 0.79
N GLU A 155 -15.20 4.27 0.97
CA GLU A 155 -16.12 3.86 -0.09
C GLU A 155 -16.08 4.85 -1.26
N LEU A 156 -15.58 4.40 -2.41
CA LEU A 156 -15.49 5.24 -3.61
C LEU A 156 -16.83 5.39 -4.35
N SER A 157 -17.77 4.48 -4.09
CA SER A 157 -19.06 4.41 -4.76
C SER A 157 -20.09 3.75 -3.86
N ARG A 158 -21.35 4.16 -3.96
CA ARG A 158 -22.46 3.47 -3.28
C ARG A 158 -22.85 2.14 -3.94
N VAL A 159 -22.27 1.81 -5.08
CA VAL A 159 -22.61 0.62 -5.89
C VAL A 159 -21.53 -0.45 -5.80
N TYR A 160 -20.27 -0.05 -5.59
CA TYR A 160 -19.12 -0.95 -5.46
C TYR A 160 -18.48 -0.71 -4.09
N VAL A 161 -19.04 -1.31 -3.06
CA VAL A 161 -18.58 -1.16 -1.66
C VAL A 161 -17.89 -2.43 -1.18
N GLU A 162 -18.46 -3.59 -1.52
CA GLU A 162 -17.93 -4.88 -1.14
C GLU A 162 -16.62 -5.15 -1.90
N GLU A 163 -15.66 -5.78 -1.24
CA GLU A 163 -14.35 -6.19 -1.79
C GLU A 163 -13.33 -5.06 -2.07
N CYS A 164 -13.75 -3.78 -2.03
CA CYS A 164 -12.89 -2.67 -2.40
C CYS A 164 -12.26 -1.97 -1.21
N VAL A 165 -12.98 -1.92 -0.09
CA VAL A 165 -12.62 -1.17 1.11
C VAL A 165 -12.06 -2.12 2.17
N ILE A 166 -11.07 -1.67 2.91
CA ILE A 166 -10.56 -2.39 4.10
C ILE A 166 -11.70 -2.64 5.07
N GLU A 167 -11.98 -3.90 5.43
CA GLU A 167 -13.14 -4.27 6.25
C GLU A 167 -13.21 -3.49 7.57
N ASN A 168 -12.08 -3.32 8.23
CA ASN A 168 -11.96 -2.56 9.48
C ASN A 168 -11.46 -1.11 9.26
N HIS A 169 -11.75 -0.52 8.09
CA HIS A 169 -11.34 0.85 7.73
C HIS A 169 -11.73 1.91 8.76
N ARG A 170 -12.91 1.75 9.42
CA ARG A 170 -13.36 2.72 10.44
C ARG A 170 -12.44 2.80 11.65
N GLU A 171 -11.85 1.66 12.04
CA GLU A 171 -10.85 1.62 13.12
C GLU A 171 -9.56 2.30 12.68
N ALA A 172 -9.10 2.01 11.46
CA ALA A 172 -7.92 2.64 10.89
C ALA A 172 -8.10 4.17 10.75
N ILE A 173 -9.24 4.63 10.25
CA ILE A 173 -9.56 6.07 10.15
C ILE A 173 -9.47 6.75 11.50
N LYS A 174 -10.08 6.19 12.57
CA LYS A 174 -10.02 6.75 13.93
C LYS A 174 -8.59 6.88 14.46
N ILE A 175 -7.74 5.91 14.14
CA ILE A 175 -6.32 5.97 14.50
C ILE A 175 -5.62 7.08 13.70
N PHE A 176 -5.81 7.14 12.39
CA PHE A 176 -5.23 8.18 11.55
C PHE A 176 -5.66 9.58 11.94
N GLU A 177 -6.94 9.80 12.24
CA GLU A 177 -7.47 11.10 12.69
C GLU A 177 -6.87 11.53 14.04
N ARG A 178 -6.75 10.58 15.00
CA ARG A 178 -6.15 10.85 16.31
C ARG A 178 -4.74 11.42 16.23
N TYR A 179 -3.97 10.98 15.24
CA TYR A 179 -2.58 11.41 15.05
C TYR A 179 -2.42 12.38 13.87
N LEU A 180 -3.51 13.00 13.41
CA LEU A 180 -3.54 14.02 12.37
C LEU A 180 -2.85 13.57 11.07
N THR A 181 -3.03 12.31 10.69
CA THR A 181 -2.50 11.77 9.43
C THR A 181 -3.20 12.46 8.25
N PRO A 182 -2.48 13.18 7.36
CA PRO A 182 -3.12 14.04 6.37
C PRO A 182 -3.66 13.29 5.17
N VAL A 183 -3.02 12.17 4.77
CA VAL A 183 -3.28 11.50 3.51
C VAL A 183 -3.06 10.00 3.64
N PHE A 184 -3.85 9.21 2.92
CA PHE A 184 -3.69 7.78 2.70
C PHE A 184 -3.56 7.52 1.19
N LEU A 185 -2.61 6.70 0.78
CA LEU A 185 -2.43 6.31 -0.61
C LEU A 185 -2.94 4.88 -0.81
N SER A 186 -3.69 4.65 -1.88
CA SER A 186 -4.23 3.32 -2.20
C SER A 186 -4.24 3.02 -3.70
N GLY A 187 -4.54 1.77 -4.05
CA GLY A 187 -4.66 1.25 -5.41
C GLY A 187 -5.96 0.51 -5.65
N HIS A 188 -5.87 -0.76 -6.07
CA HIS A 188 -6.90 -1.79 -6.18
C HIS A 188 -7.98 -1.51 -7.24
N LEU A 189 -8.65 -0.36 -7.22
CA LEU A 189 -9.81 -0.08 -8.09
C LEU A 189 -9.46 0.39 -9.50
N HIS A 190 -8.20 0.56 -9.83
CA HIS A 190 -7.73 1.03 -11.13
C HIS A 190 -8.39 2.35 -11.60
N VAL A 191 -8.66 3.24 -10.66
CA VAL A 191 -9.20 4.57 -10.93
C VAL A 191 -8.36 5.64 -10.22
N GLN A 192 -8.10 6.74 -10.90
CA GLN A 192 -7.45 7.89 -10.27
C GLN A 192 -8.50 8.75 -9.57
N ARG A 193 -8.41 8.85 -8.24
CA ARG A 193 -9.37 9.63 -7.45
C ARG A 193 -8.72 10.24 -6.21
N ILE A 194 -9.21 11.42 -5.85
CA ILE A 194 -8.85 12.09 -4.59
C ILE A 194 -10.16 12.35 -3.84
N MET A 195 -10.23 11.89 -2.61
CA MET A 195 -11.40 12.04 -1.74
C MET A 195 -10.97 12.50 -0.36
N LYS A 196 -11.84 13.22 0.33
CA LYS A 196 -11.66 13.58 1.73
C LYS A 196 -12.69 12.85 2.57
N HIS A 197 -12.24 12.10 3.57
CA HIS A 197 -13.12 11.61 4.62
C HIS A 197 -13.59 12.79 5.46
N ILE A 198 -14.88 12.85 5.72
CA ILE A 198 -15.50 13.85 6.61
C ILE A 198 -16.17 13.03 7.70
N SER A 199 -15.72 13.21 8.94
CA SER A 199 -16.31 12.53 10.09
C SER A 199 -17.77 12.92 10.26
N GLU A 200 -18.59 11.98 10.76
CA GLU A 200 -20.02 12.22 10.99
C GLU A 200 -20.24 13.34 12.04
N PRO A 201 -21.29 14.17 11.88
CA PRO A 201 -21.60 15.22 12.84
C PRO A 201 -21.88 14.64 14.24
N GLY A 202 -21.10 15.01 15.24
CA GLY A 202 -21.20 14.56 16.63
C GLY A 202 -20.08 13.67 17.14
N GLU A 203 -19.17 13.22 16.30
CA GLU A 203 -17.84 12.78 16.72
C GLU A 203 -16.98 14.05 16.92
N ASP A 204 -16.13 14.08 17.95
CA ASP A 204 -15.32 15.25 18.38
C ASP A 204 -14.28 15.71 17.32
N SER A 205 -14.61 15.62 16.07
CA SER A 205 -13.75 15.95 14.94
C SER A 205 -14.23 17.20 14.20
N ASP A 206 -14.20 18.31 14.85
CA ASP A 206 -14.13 19.57 14.14
C ASP A 206 -12.78 19.59 13.40
N VAL A 207 -12.79 19.32 12.08
CA VAL A 207 -11.81 19.87 11.13
C VAL A 207 -10.83 18.95 10.41
N TYR A 208 -10.38 17.80 10.91
CA TYR A 208 -9.33 17.02 10.27
C TYR A 208 -9.82 15.70 9.65
N GLY A 209 -10.33 15.75 8.43
CA GLY A 209 -10.55 14.51 7.70
C GLY A 209 -9.29 14.09 6.94
N ILE A 210 -9.06 12.79 6.83
CA ILE A 210 -7.98 12.24 6.03
C ILE A 210 -8.32 12.30 4.53
N TRP A 211 -7.35 12.72 3.71
CA TRP A 211 -7.46 12.61 2.27
C TRP A 211 -7.06 11.21 1.82
N GLU A 212 -7.80 10.60 0.92
CA GLU A 212 -7.39 9.40 0.22
C GLU A 212 -7.08 9.72 -1.23
N ILE A 213 -5.90 9.26 -1.70
CA ILE A 213 -5.45 9.35 -3.08
C ILE A 213 -5.38 7.92 -3.62
N VAL A 214 -6.33 7.58 -4.46
CA VAL A 214 -6.39 6.29 -5.15
C VAL A 214 -5.64 6.41 -6.47
N SER A 215 -4.70 5.52 -6.69
CA SER A 215 -3.89 5.47 -7.92
C SER A 215 -4.48 4.49 -8.93
N ASN A 216 -4.42 4.87 -10.20
CA ASN A 216 -4.81 4.01 -11.30
C ASN A 216 -3.73 2.95 -11.58
N SER A 217 -4.06 1.95 -12.39
CA SER A 217 -3.12 0.96 -12.91
C SER A 217 -2.15 1.58 -13.94
N LEU A 218 -0.90 1.11 -13.93
CA LEU A 218 0.09 1.48 -14.94
C LEU A 218 -0.14 0.81 -16.30
N ILE A 219 -0.84 -0.33 -16.32
CA ILE A 219 -1.02 -1.16 -17.52
C ILE A 219 -2.46 -1.16 -18.05
N ILE A 220 -3.44 -0.74 -17.24
CA ILE A 220 -4.83 -0.61 -17.66
C ILE A 220 -5.07 0.82 -18.12
N PRO A 221 -5.54 1.05 -19.37
CA PRO A 221 -5.82 2.41 -19.84
C PRO A 221 -6.74 3.19 -18.89
N PRO A 222 -6.43 4.47 -18.60
CA PRO A 222 -5.48 5.35 -19.26
C PRO A 222 -4.01 5.29 -18.78
N CYS A 223 -3.58 4.25 -18.03
CA CYS A 223 -2.18 4.03 -17.62
C CYS A 223 -1.60 5.24 -16.87
N GLN A 224 -2.03 5.44 -15.63
CA GLN A 224 -1.71 6.64 -14.85
C GLN A 224 -0.89 6.30 -13.60
N TYR A 225 -0.10 7.27 -13.16
CA TYR A 225 0.56 7.29 -11.86
C TYR A 225 0.35 8.67 -11.21
N GLY A 226 0.50 8.74 -9.89
CA GLY A 226 0.42 9.97 -9.12
C GLY A 226 1.81 10.55 -8.80
N ILE A 227 1.92 11.87 -8.70
CA ILE A 227 3.07 12.55 -8.11
C ILE A 227 2.55 13.31 -6.88
N LEU A 228 3.03 12.91 -5.71
CA LEU A 228 2.75 13.58 -4.45
C LEU A 228 3.92 14.52 -4.11
N ASN A 229 3.63 15.80 -3.95
CA ASN A 229 4.60 16.77 -3.47
C ASN A 229 4.21 17.22 -2.06
N LEU A 230 5.10 17.01 -1.11
CA LEU A 230 4.94 17.48 0.27
C LEU A 230 5.70 18.80 0.44
N HIS A 231 5.02 19.81 0.94
CA HIS A 231 5.62 21.10 1.26
C HIS A 231 5.71 21.27 2.77
N LYS A 232 6.80 21.95 3.24
CA LYS A 232 7.03 22.15 4.68
C LYS A 232 5.99 23.03 5.38
N ASP A 233 5.20 23.72 4.59
CA ASP A 233 4.20 24.67 5.09
C ASP A 233 2.78 24.07 5.18
N GLY A 234 2.63 22.79 4.98
CA GLY A 234 1.37 22.02 5.01
C GLY A 234 0.75 21.77 3.65
#